data_3aaf5372b56e60c5f4f09cf74db6e717
#
_entry.id   3aaf5372b56e60c5f4f09cf74db6e717
#
_cell.length_a   1.000
_cell.length_b   1.000
_cell.length_c   1.000
_cell.angle_alpha   90.00
_cell.angle_beta   90.00
_cell.angle_gamma   90.00
#
_symmetry.space_group_name_H-M   'P 1'
#
loop_
_entity.id
_entity.type
_entity.pdbx_description
1 polymer ?
#
loop_
_entity_poly.entity_id
_entity_poly.type
_entity_poly.pdbx_seq_one_letter_code
_entity_poly.pdbx_strand_id
1 'polypeptide(L)'
;MAITLTAAMLAGLAAVPVWAAEETTEEAADDGDVADVSEAMLGLWKDSAGDIYGFYKDNSFFGQWKDEEQDVLGVYALSSDGEYTALVMQFANDDGTYDDENMVTYLVQANEEENLLELYDPDSLDLTATLEPYEADGDESDYNQTYQDMGDILTECYSGETEAGETFIYAANEDGTFCSVLVIDQDDNYVSFVGEGTFDEENGTVTITDEVSEMALTFGVAVNDDDTLTLDMGDLGSATVEEATLAVAVQGLKYAVENGTEMN
;
A
#
# COMPACT_ATOMS: atom_id res chain seq x y z
N MET A 1 -19.87 8.20 -14.11
CA MET A 1 -18.78 7.95 -15.09
C MET A 1 -17.90 6.95 -14.36
N ALA A 2 -17.91 5.67 -14.73
CA ALA A 2 -17.16 4.65 -14.01
C ALA A 2 -15.67 4.95 -14.21
N ILE A 3 -14.96 5.18 -13.11
CA ILE A 3 -13.49 5.21 -13.12
C ILE A 3 -13.10 3.75 -13.27
N THR A 4 -12.74 3.35 -14.47
CA THR A 4 -12.11 2.06 -14.70
C THR A 4 -10.73 2.20 -14.07
N LEU A 5 -10.53 1.62 -12.87
CA LEU A 5 -9.20 1.28 -12.41
C LEU A 5 -8.65 0.36 -13.50
N THR A 6 -7.93 0.92 -14.45
CA THR A 6 -7.36 0.11 -15.52
C THR A 6 -6.27 -0.70 -14.84
N ALA A 7 -6.46 -2.02 -14.75
CA ALA A 7 -5.46 -2.98 -14.31
C ALA A 7 -4.07 -2.80 -14.95
N ALA A 8 -3.98 -2.04 -16.02
CA ALA A 8 -2.72 -1.54 -16.56
C ALA A 8 -1.86 -0.73 -15.58
N MET A 9 -2.46 -0.10 -14.52
CA MET A 9 -1.69 0.56 -13.47
C MET A 9 -1.13 -0.44 -12.44
N LEU A 10 -1.81 -1.57 -12.21
CA LEU A 10 -1.40 -2.55 -11.22
C LEU A 10 -0.25 -3.46 -11.70
N ALA A 11 -0.13 -3.72 -13.00
CA ALA A 11 0.88 -4.62 -13.56
C ALA A 11 2.27 -4.00 -13.80
N GLY A 12 2.46 -2.71 -13.57
CA GLY A 12 3.69 -1.97 -13.92
C GLY A 12 4.61 -1.62 -12.76
N LEU A 13 4.19 -1.82 -11.50
CA LEU A 13 4.91 -1.32 -10.33
C LEU A 13 6.00 -2.27 -9.78
N ALA A 14 6.34 -3.34 -10.50
CA ALA A 14 7.31 -4.35 -10.08
C ALA A 14 8.79 -3.92 -10.12
N ALA A 15 9.13 -2.67 -10.43
CA ALA A 15 10.50 -2.19 -10.44
C ALA A 15 10.67 -0.98 -9.49
N VAL A 16 11.04 -1.24 -8.26
CA VAL A 16 11.58 -0.20 -7.37
C VAL A 16 12.76 0.47 -8.10
N PRO A 17 12.77 1.80 -8.30
CA PRO A 17 13.89 2.48 -8.96
C PRO A 17 15.21 2.12 -8.27
N VAL A 18 16.25 1.84 -9.05
CA VAL A 18 17.58 1.42 -8.57
C VAL A 18 18.18 2.37 -7.53
N TRP A 19 17.78 3.65 -7.53
CA TRP A 19 18.25 4.62 -6.53
C TRP A 19 17.66 4.39 -5.13
N ALA A 20 16.49 3.79 -4.99
CA ALA A 20 15.92 3.42 -3.69
C ALA A 20 16.63 2.18 -3.08
N ALA A 21 17.38 1.43 -3.88
CA ALA A 21 18.14 0.25 -3.48
C ALA A 21 19.66 0.49 -3.36
N GLU A 22 20.19 1.67 -3.74
CA GLU A 22 21.60 2.00 -3.51
C GLU A 22 21.76 2.56 -2.08
N GLU A 23 22.23 1.69 -1.17
CA GLU A 23 22.84 2.14 0.07
C GLU A 23 23.92 3.17 -0.25
N THR A 24 23.63 4.44 -0.06
CA THR A 24 24.64 5.49 -0.07
C THR A 24 25.53 5.29 1.15
N THR A 25 26.64 4.58 0.96
CA THR A 25 27.78 4.57 1.89
C THR A 25 28.47 5.93 1.81
N GLU A 26 27.92 6.94 2.46
CA GLU A 26 28.64 8.13 2.92
C GLU A 26 28.39 8.30 4.42
N GLU A 27 29.48 8.64 5.13
CA GLU A 27 29.67 8.67 6.59
C GLU A 27 28.43 9.12 7.40
N ALA A 28 28.00 8.20 8.26
CA ALA A 28 27.09 8.31 9.38
C ALA A 28 26.72 9.74 9.83
N ALA A 29 25.65 10.30 9.29
CA ALA A 29 24.72 11.11 10.06
C ALA A 29 23.96 10.17 11.01
N ASP A 30 23.60 10.64 12.17
CA ASP A 30 22.98 9.84 13.24
C ASP A 30 21.77 9.05 12.69
N ASP A 31 21.94 7.74 12.49
CA ASP A 31 20.91 6.82 11.93
C ASP A 31 19.59 6.83 12.76
N GLY A 32 19.59 7.44 13.93
CA GLY A 32 18.44 7.54 14.83
C GLY A 32 17.27 8.34 14.21
N ASP A 33 17.54 9.55 13.73
CA ASP A 33 16.47 10.47 13.30
C ASP A 33 15.71 9.95 12.05
N VAL A 34 16.39 9.29 11.13
CA VAL A 34 15.73 8.70 9.92
C VAL A 34 14.89 7.50 10.28
N ALA A 35 15.40 6.63 11.17
CA ALA A 35 14.67 5.44 11.60
C ALA A 35 13.37 5.81 12.33
N ASP A 36 13.43 6.80 13.22
CA ASP A 36 12.27 7.28 13.98
C ASP A 36 11.20 7.88 13.06
N VAL A 37 11.59 8.70 12.07
CA VAL A 37 10.65 9.28 11.09
C VAL A 37 10.10 8.20 10.17
N SER A 38 10.93 7.24 9.72
CA SER A 38 10.49 6.16 8.85
C SER A 38 9.40 5.30 9.49
N GLU A 39 9.55 4.96 10.76
CA GLU A 39 8.55 4.19 11.50
C GLU A 39 7.29 5.02 11.76
N ALA A 40 7.46 6.29 12.15
CA ALA A 40 6.35 7.20 12.43
C ALA A 40 5.49 7.52 11.18
N MET A 41 6.06 7.43 9.97
CA MET A 41 5.33 7.74 8.74
C MET A 41 4.41 6.61 8.26
N LEU A 42 4.60 5.37 8.71
CA LEU A 42 3.84 4.23 8.18
C LEU A 42 2.34 4.38 8.42
N GLY A 43 1.52 3.93 7.46
CA GLY A 43 0.08 3.94 7.53
C GLY A 43 -0.58 5.03 6.69
N LEU A 44 -1.84 5.34 7.01
CA LEU A 44 -2.67 6.30 6.30
C LEU A 44 -2.73 7.64 7.02
N TRP A 45 -2.59 8.71 6.25
CA TRP A 45 -2.56 10.09 6.70
C TRP A 45 -3.51 10.97 5.89
N LYS A 46 -3.99 12.06 6.48
CA LYS A 46 -4.87 13.04 5.83
C LYS A 46 -4.43 14.46 6.16
N ASP A 47 -4.40 15.32 5.17
CA ASP A 47 -4.15 16.73 5.37
C ASP A 47 -5.43 17.55 5.57
N SER A 48 -5.27 18.85 5.85
CA SER A 48 -6.39 19.78 6.05
C SER A 48 -7.20 20.07 4.78
N ALA A 49 -6.67 19.79 3.59
CA ALA A 49 -7.39 19.89 2.32
C ALA A 49 -8.29 18.67 2.11
N GLY A 50 -7.99 17.58 2.77
CA GLY A 50 -8.67 16.30 2.71
C GLY A 50 -8.00 15.34 1.75
N ASP A 51 -6.75 15.63 1.35
CA ASP A 51 -5.93 14.72 0.59
C ASP A 51 -5.40 13.61 1.50
N ILE A 52 -5.37 12.37 1.00
CA ILE A 52 -4.96 11.19 1.76
C ILE A 52 -3.62 10.69 1.21
N TYR A 53 -2.76 10.28 2.12
CA TYR A 53 -1.43 9.75 1.86
C TYR A 53 -1.27 8.41 2.57
N GLY A 54 -0.74 7.41 1.89
CA GLY A 54 -0.38 6.12 2.48
C GLY A 54 1.11 5.86 2.28
N PHE A 55 1.85 5.54 3.35
CA PHE A 55 3.28 5.21 3.32
C PHE A 55 3.50 3.80 3.89
N TYR A 56 4.31 2.99 3.21
CA TYR A 56 4.46 1.56 3.52
C TYR A 56 5.93 1.13 3.64
N LYS A 57 6.15 -0.02 4.28
CA LYS A 57 7.48 -0.57 4.61
C LYS A 57 8.36 -0.88 3.40
N ASP A 58 7.77 -1.14 2.24
CA ASP A 58 8.47 -1.36 0.98
C ASP A 58 8.86 -0.07 0.27
N ASN A 59 8.75 1.07 0.97
CA ASN A 59 8.93 2.43 0.44
C ASN A 59 7.96 2.79 -0.68
N SER A 60 6.86 2.07 -0.83
CA SER A 60 5.76 2.50 -1.69
C SER A 60 4.86 3.49 -0.98
N PHE A 61 4.17 4.32 -1.77
CA PHE A 61 3.10 5.16 -1.28
C PHE A 61 1.94 5.24 -2.27
N PHE A 62 0.76 5.60 -1.77
CA PHE A 62 -0.29 6.12 -2.62
C PHE A 62 -0.77 7.49 -2.13
N GLY A 63 -1.31 8.28 -3.06
CA GLY A 63 -2.00 9.53 -2.77
C GLY A 63 -3.40 9.53 -3.38
N GLN A 64 -4.37 9.97 -2.59
CA GLN A 64 -5.73 10.22 -3.06
C GLN A 64 -6.02 11.71 -2.88
N TRP A 65 -6.02 12.44 -4.00
CA TRP A 65 -6.23 13.88 -3.99
C TRP A 65 -7.72 14.18 -4.09
N LYS A 66 -8.26 14.89 -3.11
CA LYS A 66 -9.70 15.19 -3.01
C LYS A 66 -10.32 15.83 -4.26
N ASP A 67 -9.55 16.64 -4.96
CA ASP A 67 -10.01 17.39 -6.13
C ASP A 67 -9.65 16.69 -7.46
N GLU A 68 -8.97 15.55 -7.43
CA GLU A 68 -8.59 14.75 -8.60
C GLU A 68 -9.43 13.47 -8.68
N GLU A 69 -9.68 13.02 -9.92
CA GLU A 69 -10.49 11.81 -10.16
C GLU A 69 -9.63 10.52 -10.15
N GLN A 70 -8.33 10.63 -9.87
CA GLN A 70 -7.39 9.52 -9.96
C GLN A 70 -6.49 9.50 -8.73
N ASP A 71 -6.37 8.31 -8.13
CA ASP A 71 -5.33 8.05 -7.14
C ASP A 71 -3.96 7.94 -7.83
N VAL A 72 -2.91 8.31 -7.13
CA VAL A 72 -1.54 8.18 -7.60
C VAL A 72 -0.80 7.16 -6.76
N LEU A 73 0.03 6.36 -7.42
CA LEU A 73 0.94 5.42 -6.81
C LEU A 73 2.37 5.92 -6.99
N GLY A 74 3.27 5.49 -6.12
CA GLY A 74 4.64 5.88 -6.22
C GLY A 74 5.55 5.19 -5.22
N VAL A 75 6.78 5.68 -5.18
CA VAL A 75 7.79 5.26 -4.21
C VAL A 75 8.35 6.47 -3.49
N TYR A 76 8.84 6.28 -2.27
CA TYR A 76 9.48 7.34 -1.52
C TYR A 76 10.84 6.91 -0.99
N ALA A 77 11.66 7.90 -0.65
CA ALA A 77 12.92 7.69 0.06
C ALA A 77 13.09 8.76 1.12
N LEU A 78 13.71 8.38 2.23
CA LEU A 78 14.12 9.27 3.30
C LEU A 78 15.63 9.42 3.31
N SER A 79 16.11 10.63 3.56
CA SER A 79 17.52 10.91 3.82
C SER A 79 17.65 12.01 4.85
N SER A 80 18.68 11.95 5.72
CA SER A 80 18.92 12.99 6.73
C SER A 80 20.32 13.53 6.59
N ASP A 81 20.49 14.83 6.84
CA ASP A 81 21.79 15.49 7.02
C ASP A 81 22.12 15.70 8.50
N GLY A 82 21.30 15.18 9.42
CA GLY A 82 21.41 15.30 10.88
C GLY A 82 20.74 16.55 11.46
N GLU A 83 20.18 17.44 10.65
CA GLU A 83 19.36 18.57 11.08
C GLU A 83 17.90 18.40 10.59
N TYR A 84 17.72 17.85 9.38
CA TYR A 84 16.43 17.64 8.75
C TYR A 84 16.37 16.27 8.08
N THR A 85 15.19 15.68 8.04
CA THR A 85 14.90 14.48 7.23
C THR A 85 14.18 14.92 5.96
N ALA A 86 14.79 14.63 4.81
CA ALA A 86 14.19 14.86 3.51
C ALA A 86 13.35 13.65 3.10
N LEU A 87 12.10 13.90 2.70
CA LEU A 87 11.19 12.96 2.07
C LEU A 87 11.16 13.26 0.57
N VAL A 88 11.64 12.33 -0.24
CA VAL A 88 11.55 12.41 -1.70
C VAL A 88 10.49 11.43 -2.16
N MET A 89 9.46 11.93 -2.83
CA MET A 89 8.37 11.12 -3.38
C MET A 89 8.46 11.16 -4.90
N GLN A 90 8.43 9.99 -5.55
CA GLN A 90 8.43 9.84 -6.98
C GLN A 90 7.16 9.14 -7.44
N PHE A 91 6.37 9.81 -8.27
CA PHE A 91 5.08 9.32 -8.74
C PHE A 91 5.26 8.42 -9.95
N ALA A 92 4.48 7.35 -10.00
CA ALA A 92 4.40 6.50 -11.17
C ALA A 92 3.65 7.21 -12.31
N ASN A 93 4.12 7.02 -13.54
CA ASN A 93 3.40 7.39 -14.74
C ASN A 93 2.22 6.44 -14.99
N ASP A 94 1.31 6.78 -15.92
CA ASP A 94 0.16 5.95 -16.28
C ASP A 94 0.54 4.53 -16.78
N ASP A 95 1.78 4.33 -17.23
CA ASP A 95 2.30 3.02 -17.66
C ASP A 95 3.11 2.30 -16.57
N GLY A 96 3.09 2.80 -15.33
CA GLY A 96 3.81 2.24 -14.19
C GLY A 96 5.32 2.53 -14.19
N THR A 97 5.83 3.32 -15.13
CA THR A 97 7.23 3.73 -15.15
C THR A 97 7.46 4.95 -14.27
N TYR A 98 8.72 5.20 -13.93
CA TYR A 98 9.14 6.35 -13.13
C TYR A 98 10.07 7.24 -13.95
N ASP A 99 9.94 8.55 -13.81
CA ASP A 99 10.89 9.52 -14.35
C ASP A 99 11.23 10.62 -13.34
N ASP A 100 12.38 11.27 -13.55
CA ASP A 100 12.89 12.31 -12.65
C ASP A 100 12.07 13.63 -12.69
N GLU A 101 11.13 13.76 -13.63
CA GLU A 101 10.28 14.96 -13.73
C GLU A 101 9.07 14.88 -12.79
N ASN A 102 8.69 13.65 -12.38
CA ASN A 102 7.56 13.38 -11.48
C ASN A 102 8.01 13.16 -10.04
N MET A 103 8.81 14.10 -9.51
CA MET A 103 9.32 14.04 -8.14
C MET A 103 8.93 15.27 -7.34
N VAL A 104 8.67 15.08 -6.07
CA VAL A 104 8.51 16.15 -5.09
C VAL A 104 9.38 15.86 -3.87
N THR A 105 9.94 16.92 -3.27
CA THR A 105 10.75 16.81 -2.05
C THR A 105 10.15 17.70 -0.97
N TYR A 106 10.03 17.15 0.22
CA TYR A 106 9.69 17.87 1.45
C TYR A 106 10.78 17.61 2.50
N LEU A 107 10.87 18.48 3.49
CA LEU A 107 11.46 18.10 4.77
C LEU A 107 10.32 17.60 5.64
N VAL A 108 10.51 16.47 6.31
CA VAL A 108 9.50 15.85 7.17
C VAL A 108 9.95 15.83 8.62
N GLN A 109 9.03 16.11 9.52
CA GLN A 109 9.19 15.95 10.95
C GLN A 109 8.00 15.19 11.53
N ALA A 110 8.28 14.22 12.41
CA ALA A 110 7.26 13.55 13.19
C ALA A 110 7.07 14.28 14.52
N ASN A 111 5.85 14.67 14.83
CA ASN A 111 5.45 15.21 16.13
C ASN A 111 4.73 14.12 16.93
N GLU A 112 5.50 13.35 17.68
CA GLU A 112 4.98 12.21 18.45
C GLU A 112 3.99 12.65 19.57
N GLU A 113 4.13 13.88 20.12
CA GLU A 113 3.23 14.34 21.18
C GLU A 113 1.82 14.60 20.66
N GLU A 114 1.68 15.05 19.41
CA GLU A 114 0.41 15.35 18.75
C GLU A 114 0.00 14.28 17.73
N ASN A 115 0.88 13.29 17.49
CA ASN A 115 0.71 12.25 16.47
C ASN A 115 0.45 12.85 15.08
N LEU A 116 1.35 13.72 14.64
CA LEU A 116 1.28 14.44 13.38
C LEU A 116 2.56 14.26 12.58
N LEU A 117 2.44 14.35 11.23
CA LEU A 117 3.58 14.58 10.36
C LEU A 117 3.52 16.01 9.81
N GLU A 118 4.62 16.72 9.90
CA GLU A 118 4.75 18.08 9.37
C GLU A 118 5.65 18.06 8.13
N LEU A 119 5.13 18.55 7.00
CA LEU A 119 5.86 18.67 5.74
C LEU A 119 6.22 20.12 5.48
N TYR A 120 7.50 20.38 5.24
CA TYR A 120 8.04 21.71 5.00
C TYR A 120 8.63 21.81 3.60
N ASP A 121 8.53 23.00 3.02
CA ASP A 121 9.24 23.33 1.77
C ASP A 121 10.76 23.34 2.03
N PRO A 122 11.57 22.60 1.24
CA PRO A 122 13.01 22.46 1.51
C PRO A 122 13.81 23.76 1.29
N ASP A 123 13.31 24.71 0.48
CA ASP A 123 14.01 25.93 0.16
C ASP A 123 13.69 27.06 1.16
N SER A 124 12.42 27.19 1.56
CA SER A 124 11.95 28.28 2.41
C SER A 124 11.83 27.89 3.88
N LEU A 125 11.76 26.59 4.19
CA LEU A 125 11.43 26.03 5.51
C LEU A 125 10.03 26.45 6.01
N ASP A 126 9.15 26.83 5.09
CA ASP A 126 7.76 27.11 5.43
C ASP A 126 6.97 25.82 5.55
N LEU A 127 6.09 25.71 6.56
CA LEU A 127 5.17 24.57 6.70
C LEU A 127 4.22 24.52 5.52
N THR A 128 4.28 23.43 4.78
CA THR A 128 3.46 23.18 3.56
C THR A 128 2.19 22.42 3.90
N ALA A 129 2.31 21.36 4.71
CA ALA A 129 1.18 20.56 5.16
C ALA A 129 1.41 19.98 6.54
N THR A 130 0.33 19.74 7.25
CA THR A 130 0.29 18.92 8.46
C THR A 130 -0.62 17.74 8.16
N LEU A 131 -0.12 16.53 8.37
CA LEU A 131 -0.84 15.30 8.16
C LEU A 131 -1.27 14.74 9.52
N GLU A 132 -2.55 14.43 9.65
CA GLU A 132 -3.15 13.73 10.79
C GLU A 132 -3.39 12.26 10.40
N PRO A 133 -3.36 11.30 11.33
CA PRO A 133 -3.76 9.92 11.03
C PRO A 133 -5.13 9.91 10.34
N TYR A 134 -5.23 9.14 9.27
CA TYR A 134 -6.49 9.00 8.57
C TYR A 134 -7.49 8.20 9.41
N GLU A 135 -8.68 8.73 9.54
CA GLU A 135 -9.83 8.02 10.10
C GLU A 135 -10.99 8.14 9.13
N ALA A 136 -11.47 7.01 8.62
CA ALA A 136 -12.65 6.94 7.80
C ALA A 136 -13.92 7.13 8.64
N ASP A 137 -14.95 7.65 8.00
CA ASP A 137 -16.28 7.86 8.61
C ASP A 137 -17.32 6.88 8.03
N GLY A 138 -18.43 6.68 8.74
CA GLY A 138 -19.55 5.86 8.27
C GLY A 138 -19.24 4.37 8.26
N ASP A 139 -19.67 3.66 7.22
CA ASP A 139 -19.51 2.20 7.11
C ASP A 139 -18.04 1.80 6.88
N GLU A 140 -17.23 2.68 6.30
CA GLU A 140 -15.80 2.49 6.11
C GLU A 140 -15.02 2.52 7.43
N SER A 141 -15.56 3.14 8.49
CA SER A 141 -14.90 3.22 9.81
C SER A 141 -14.61 1.87 10.44
N ASP A 142 -15.32 0.81 10.05
CA ASP A 142 -15.07 -0.56 10.51
C ASP A 142 -13.71 -1.09 10.01
N TYR A 143 -13.13 -0.49 8.96
CA TYR A 143 -11.83 -0.85 8.37
C TYR A 143 -10.66 0.00 8.88
N ASN A 144 -10.87 0.99 9.76
CA ASN A 144 -9.79 1.86 10.24
C ASN A 144 -8.63 1.10 10.87
N GLN A 145 -8.93 0.11 11.72
CA GLN A 145 -7.90 -0.73 12.32
C GLN A 145 -7.22 -1.61 11.26
N THR A 146 -8.00 -2.16 10.34
CA THR A 146 -7.49 -2.98 9.23
C THR A 146 -6.50 -2.23 8.35
N TYR A 147 -6.81 -0.97 7.99
CA TYR A 147 -5.88 -0.12 7.21
C TYR A 147 -4.57 0.11 7.96
N GLN A 148 -4.63 0.35 9.27
CA GLN A 148 -3.43 0.53 10.08
C GLN A 148 -2.63 -0.77 10.14
N ASP A 149 -3.26 -1.90 10.46
CA ASP A 149 -2.59 -3.19 10.57
C ASP A 149 -1.97 -3.63 9.25
N MET A 150 -2.62 -3.37 8.11
CA MET A 150 -2.03 -3.59 6.79
C MET A 150 -0.77 -2.74 6.57
N GLY A 151 -0.80 -1.46 6.96
CA GLY A 151 0.35 -0.56 6.84
C GLY A 151 1.52 -0.97 7.74
N ASP A 152 1.23 -1.40 8.97
CA ASP A 152 2.23 -1.69 9.99
C ASP A 152 2.81 -3.11 9.90
N ILE A 153 2.03 -4.09 9.41
CA ILE A 153 2.36 -5.52 9.52
C ILE A 153 2.80 -6.12 8.19
N LEU A 154 2.16 -5.77 7.07
CA LEU A 154 2.48 -6.36 5.76
C LEU A 154 3.90 -6.03 5.29
N THR A 155 4.51 -6.96 4.57
CA THR A 155 5.86 -6.81 3.99
C THR A 155 5.94 -7.19 2.52
N GLU A 156 4.98 -7.96 2.02
CA GLU A 156 4.96 -8.46 0.64
C GLU A 156 3.57 -8.28 0.03
N CYS A 157 3.50 -7.97 -1.26
CA CYS A 157 2.27 -7.86 -2.01
C CYS A 157 2.42 -8.49 -3.39
N TYR A 158 1.34 -9.11 -3.87
CA TYR A 158 1.22 -9.69 -5.21
C TYR A 158 -0.11 -9.29 -5.81
N SER A 159 -0.13 -8.96 -7.10
CA SER A 159 -1.36 -8.63 -7.82
C SER A 159 -1.40 -9.22 -9.21
N GLY A 160 -2.60 -9.40 -9.77
CA GLY A 160 -2.78 -9.90 -11.12
C GLY A 160 -4.25 -9.96 -11.50
N GLU A 161 -4.50 -10.29 -12.77
CA GLU A 161 -5.84 -10.40 -13.33
C GLU A 161 -6.11 -11.79 -13.88
N THR A 162 -7.38 -12.20 -13.80
CA THR A 162 -7.86 -13.40 -14.51
C THR A 162 -8.14 -13.08 -15.99
N GLU A 163 -8.32 -14.11 -16.81
CA GLU A 163 -8.82 -13.96 -18.19
C GLU A 163 -10.22 -13.32 -18.25
N ALA A 164 -10.98 -13.39 -17.16
CA ALA A 164 -12.30 -12.79 -17.02
C ALA A 164 -12.24 -11.31 -16.62
N GLY A 165 -11.04 -10.78 -16.30
CA GLY A 165 -10.81 -9.39 -15.89
C GLY A 165 -11.15 -9.12 -14.43
N GLU A 166 -11.10 -10.14 -13.58
CA GLU A 166 -11.15 -10.00 -12.13
C GLU A 166 -9.75 -9.69 -11.62
N THR A 167 -9.63 -8.70 -10.73
CA THR A 167 -8.37 -8.32 -10.09
C THR A 167 -8.19 -9.10 -8.80
N PHE A 168 -7.03 -9.72 -8.63
CA PHE A 168 -6.61 -10.42 -7.43
C PHE A 168 -5.43 -9.69 -6.79
N ILE A 169 -5.54 -9.42 -5.50
CA ILE A 169 -4.46 -8.84 -4.70
C ILE A 169 -4.28 -9.73 -3.47
N TYR A 170 -3.04 -10.14 -3.21
CA TYR A 170 -2.66 -10.90 -2.03
C TYR A 170 -1.45 -10.22 -1.38
N ALA A 171 -1.53 -10.00 -0.08
CA ALA A 171 -0.41 -9.46 0.68
C ALA A 171 -0.23 -10.25 1.98
N ALA A 172 1.00 -10.33 2.47
CA ALA A 172 1.34 -11.05 3.69
C ALA A 172 2.50 -10.38 4.44
N ASN A 173 2.63 -10.70 5.72
CA ASN A 173 3.85 -10.44 6.45
C ASN A 173 4.86 -11.59 6.23
N GLU A 174 6.13 -11.38 6.62
CA GLU A 174 7.25 -12.30 6.35
C GLU A 174 7.00 -13.76 6.78
N ASP A 175 6.26 -13.97 7.87
CA ASP A 175 5.99 -15.31 8.41
C ASP A 175 4.58 -15.84 8.04
N GLY A 176 3.79 -15.08 7.27
CA GLY A 176 2.46 -15.46 6.81
C GLY A 176 1.40 -15.56 7.91
N THR A 177 1.67 -14.97 9.09
CA THR A 177 0.72 -14.96 10.22
C THR A 177 -0.33 -13.85 10.12
N PHE A 178 -0.11 -12.86 9.26
CA PHE A 178 -1.07 -11.84 8.90
C PHE A 178 -1.13 -11.74 7.38
N CYS A 179 -2.32 -11.80 6.82
CA CYS A 179 -2.52 -11.82 5.37
C CYS A 179 -3.72 -10.96 4.97
N SER A 180 -3.68 -10.49 3.74
CA SER A 180 -4.79 -9.82 3.06
C SER A 180 -5.02 -10.49 1.72
N VAL A 181 -6.28 -10.71 1.36
CA VAL A 181 -6.69 -11.08 0.01
C VAL A 181 -7.89 -10.26 -0.41
N LEU A 182 -7.84 -9.74 -1.63
CA LEU A 182 -8.91 -8.97 -2.24
C LEU A 182 -9.13 -9.47 -3.66
N VAL A 183 -10.39 -9.69 -4.01
CA VAL A 183 -10.83 -9.99 -5.37
C VAL A 183 -11.87 -8.97 -5.76
N ILE A 184 -11.68 -8.30 -6.89
CA ILE A 184 -12.62 -7.30 -7.44
C ILE A 184 -13.03 -7.76 -8.83
N ASP A 185 -14.34 -7.85 -9.11
CA ASP A 185 -14.84 -8.16 -10.45
C ASP A 185 -15.01 -6.89 -11.32
N GLN A 186 -15.39 -7.08 -12.60
CA GLN A 186 -15.59 -5.98 -13.56
C GLN A 186 -16.77 -5.04 -13.23
N ASP A 187 -17.64 -5.43 -12.32
CA ASP A 187 -18.81 -4.67 -11.88
C ASP A 187 -18.56 -4.03 -10.50
N ASP A 188 -17.31 -3.95 -10.04
CA ASP A 188 -16.85 -3.47 -8.74
C ASP A 188 -17.46 -4.25 -7.54
N ASN A 189 -17.91 -5.50 -7.76
CA ASN A 189 -18.21 -6.35 -6.62
C ASN A 189 -16.90 -6.94 -6.08
N TYR A 190 -16.78 -7.03 -4.77
CA TYR A 190 -15.55 -7.48 -4.14
C TYR A 190 -15.77 -8.52 -3.05
N VAL A 191 -14.72 -9.29 -2.80
CA VAL A 191 -14.53 -10.13 -1.62
C VAL A 191 -13.20 -9.72 -1.00
N SER A 192 -13.20 -9.39 0.27
CA SER A 192 -11.98 -9.09 1.02
C SER A 192 -11.90 -9.91 2.30
N PHE A 193 -10.70 -10.34 2.64
CA PHE A 193 -10.36 -10.95 3.93
C PHE A 193 -9.01 -10.39 4.36
N VAL A 194 -8.97 -9.77 5.53
CA VAL A 194 -7.74 -9.23 6.12
C VAL A 194 -7.66 -9.64 7.57
N GLY A 195 -6.57 -10.28 8.00
CA GLY A 195 -6.38 -10.67 9.37
C GLY A 195 -5.44 -11.84 9.58
N GLU A 196 -5.66 -12.64 10.62
CA GLU A 196 -4.80 -13.76 10.99
C GLU A 196 -4.72 -14.81 9.88
N GLY A 197 -3.50 -15.07 9.40
CA GLY A 197 -3.16 -16.07 8.40
C GLY A 197 -2.65 -17.37 8.99
N THR A 198 -2.95 -18.47 8.33
CA THR A 198 -2.37 -19.80 8.63
C THR A 198 -2.05 -20.51 7.33
N PHE A 199 -0.79 -20.90 7.14
CA PHE A 199 -0.32 -21.63 5.96
C PHE A 199 -0.23 -23.14 6.27
N ASP A 200 -0.87 -23.96 5.44
CA ASP A 200 -0.77 -25.42 5.43
C ASP A 200 0.16 -25.86 4.30
N GLU A 201 1.43 -26.09 4.62
CA GLU A 201 2.47 -26.51 3.68
C GLU A 201 2.15 -27.85 2.99
N GLU A 202 1.44 -28.76 3.67
CA GLU A 202 1.13 -30.09 3.11
C GLU A 202 0.12 -30.00 1.96
N ASN A 203 -0.83 -29.09 2.06
CA ASN A 203 -1.89 -28.88 1.11
C ASN A 203 -1.66 -27.66 0.20
N GLY A 204 -0.69 -26.81 0.49
CA GLY A 204 -0.44 -25.57 -0.25
C GLY A 204 -1.62 -24.58 -0.13
N THR A 205 -2.18 -24.44 1.07
CA THR A 205 -3.34 -23.57 1.28
C THR A 205 -3.06 -22.54 2.37
N VAL A 206 -3.64 -21.35 2.18
CA VAL A 206 -3.70 -20.29 3.19
C VAL A 206 -5.12 -20.19 3.71
N THR A 207 -5.29 -20.06 5.01
CA THR A 207 -6.56 -19.70 5.64
C THR A 207 -6.40 -18.36 6.31
N ILE A 208 -7.24 -17.39 5.95
CA ILE A 208 -7.30 -16.06 6.57
C ILE A 208 -8.58 -15.99 7.40
N THR A 209 -8.47 -15.52 8.65
CA THR A 209 -9.62 -15.16 9.49
C THR A 209 -9.74 -13.64 9.45
N ASP A 210 -10.81 -13.15 8.86
CA ASP A 210 -11.06 -11.73 8.65
C ASP A 210 -11.35 -11.01 9.98
N GLU A 211 -10.73 -9.86 10.19
CA GLU A 211 -10.84 -9.09 11.43
C GLU A 211 -12.19 -8.41 11.62
N VAL A 212 -12.84 -8.02 10.50
CA VAL A 212 -14.12 -7.29 10.53
C VAL A 212 -15.28 -8.25 10.63
N SER A 213 -15.32 -9.27 9.77
CA SER A 213 -16.45 -10.21 9.68
C SER A 213 -16.33 -11.42 10.61
N GLU A 214 -15.13 -11.71 11.15
CA GLU A 214 -14.77 -12.93 11.89
C GLU A 214 -14.98 -14.22 11.05
N MET A 215 -15.13 -14.11 9.73
CA MET A 215 -15.25 -15.26 8.83
C MET A 215 -13.86 -15.74 8.40
N ALA A 216 -13.79 -16.99 7.96
CA ALA A 216 -12.54 -17.56 7.47
C ALA A 216 -12.66 -17.97 6.00
N LEU A 217 -11.64 -17.62 5.20
CA LEU A 217 -11.47 -18.05 3.83
C LEU A 217 -10.24 -18.96 3.72
N THR A 218 -10.38 -20.09 3.04
CA THR A 218 -9.26 -20.97 2.69
C THR A 218 -9.12 -21.05 1.18
N PHE A 219 -7.91 -20.82 0.67
CA PHE A 219 -7.61 -20.87 -0.77
C PHE A 219 -6.23 -21.49 -1.02
N GLY A 220 -6.03 -21.98 -2.25
CA GLY A 220 -4.75 -22.54 -2.69
C GLY A 220 -3.74 -21.46 -3.03
N VAL A 221 -2.47 -21.67 -2.62
CA VAL A 221 -1.34 -20.84 -3.03
C VAL A 221 -0.23 -21.73 -3.53
N ALA A 222 0.26 -21.49 -4.73
CA ALA A 222 1.40 -22.19 -5.30
C ALA A 222 2.44 -21.18 -5.81
N VAL A 223 3.69 -21.38 -5.41
CA VAL A 223 4.83 -20.63 -5.94
C VAL A 223 5.24 -21.24 -7.28
N ASN A 224 5.35 -20.41 -8.31
CA ASN A 224 5.78 -20.80 -9.65
C ASN A 224 7.31 -20.69 -9.80
N ASP A 225 7.86 -21.30 -10.87
CA ASP A 225 9.31 -21.30 -11.14
C ASP A 225 9.88 -19.90 -11.51
N ASP A 226 9.00 -18.94 -11.80
CA ASP A 226 9.31 -17.56 -12.20
C ASP A 226 9.03 -16.53 -11.10
N ASP A 227 8.98 -16.98 -9.85
CA ASP A 227 8.70 -16.19 -8.64
C ASP A 227 7.30 -15.56 -8.60
N THR A 228 6.40 -15.90 -9.52
CA THR A 228 4.98 -15.56 -9.44
C THR A 228 4.24 -16.52 -8.51
N LEU A 229 3.04 -16.12 -8.04
CA LEU A 229 2.14 -17.00 -7.30
C LEU A 229 0.92 -17.35 -8.15
N THR A 230 0.41 -18.59 -7.98
CA THR A 230 -0.93 -18.93 -8.43
C THR A 230 -1.84 -18.99 -7.21
N LEU A 231 -2.89 -18.18 -7.22
CA LEU A 231 -3.96 -18.20 -6.21
C LEU A 231 -5.16 -18.97 -6.78
N ASP A 232 -5.66 -19.96 -6.05
CA ASP A 232 -6.88 -20.72 -6.42
C ASP A 232 -7.94 -20.52 -5.32
N MET A 233 -8.91 -19.69 -5.63
CA MET A 233 -10.00 -19.30 -4.74
C MET A 233 -11.30 -20.08 -5.02
N GLY A 234 -11.20 -21.24 -5.68
CA GLY A 234 -12.33 -22.08 -5.97
C GLY A 234 -13.36 -21.42 -6.91
N ASP A 235 -14.56 -21.16 -6.40
CA ASP A 235 -15.65 -20.58 -7.19
C ASP A 235 -15.38 -19.11 -7.60
N LEU A 236 -14.47 -18.42 -6.93
CA LEU A 236 -14.03 -17.06 -7.27
C LEU A 236 -12.94 -17.05 -8.37
N GLY A 237 -12.52 -18.21 -8.84
CA GLY A 237 -11.56 -18.33 -9.92
C GLY A 237 -10.12 -18.55 -9.44
N SER A 238 -9.19 -18.48 -10.41
CA SER A 238 -7.76 -18.62 -10.17
C SER A 238 -7.01 -17.60 -11.01
N ALA A 239 -5.98 -16.99 -10.41
CA ALA A 239 -5.12 -16.00 -11.05
C ALA A 239 -3.65 -16.32 -10.82
N THR A 240 -2.81 -15.97 -11.79
CA THR A 240 -1.37 -15.82 -11.57
C THR A 240 -1.13 -14.38 -11.19
N VAL A 241 -0.51 -14.16 -10.03
CA VAL A 241 -0.19 -12.84 -9.49
C VAL A 241 1.32 -12.65 -9.45
N GLU A 242 1.74 -11.43 -9.75
CA GLU A 242 3.15 -11.01 -9.77
C GLU A 242 3.41 -10.09 -8.58
N GLU A 243 4.68 -9.92 -8.21
CA GLU A 243 5.09 -9.00 -7.15
C GLU A 243 4.55 -7.58 -7.44
N ALA A 244 3.98 -6.97 -6.42
CA ALA A 244 3.41 -5.63 -6.45
C ALA A 244 3.81 -4.88 -5.18
N THR A 245 3.51 -3.59 -5.10
CA THR A 245 3.81 -2.78 -3.91
C THR A 245 2.70 -2.88 -2.86
N LEU A 246 3.05 -2.67 -1.59
CA LEU A 246 2.09 -2.64 -0.48
C LEU A 246 1.03 -1.56 -0.67
N ALA A 247 1.39 -0.43 -1.29
CA ALA A 247 0.44 0.62 -1.65
C ALA A 247 -0.75 0.10 -2.47
N VAL A 248 -0.53 -0.87 -3.36
CA VAL A 248 -1.58 -1.52 -4.17
C VAL A 248 -2.58 -2.27 -3.29
N ALA A 249 -2.10 -2.97 -2.24
CA ALA A 249 -2.99 -3.74 -1.37
C ALA A 249 -3.95 -2.84 -0.59
N VAL A 250 -3.43 -1.78 0.05
CA VAL A 250 -4.24 -0.88 0.88
C VAL A 250 -5.13 0.01 0.02
N GLN A 251 -4.60 0.58 -1.09
CA GLN A 251 -5.39 1.35 -2.04
C GLN A 251 -6.53 0.49 -2.63
N GLY A 252 -6.25 -0.75 -3.01
CA GLY A 252 -7.25 -1.66 -3.56
C GLY A 252 -8.38 -1.95 -2.58
N LEU A 253 -8.05 -2.24 -1.31
CA LEU A 253 -9.07 -2.45 -0.28
C LEU A 253 -9.89 -1.17 -0.03
N LYS A 254 -9.21 -0.03 0.12
CA LYS A 254 -9.88 1.26 0.31
C LYS A 254 -10.85 1.56 -0.85
N TYR A 255 -10.38 1.41 -2.09
CA TYR A 255 -11.22 1.58 -3.29
C TYR A 255 -12.45 0.66 -3.26
N ALA A 256 -12.25 -0.64 -2.96
CA ALA A 256 -13.33 -1.63 -2.92
C ALA A 256 -14.39 -1.28 -1.86
N VAL A 257 -13.96 -0.90 -0.67
CA VAL A 257 -14.87 -0.52 0.44
C VAL A 257 -15.63 0.76 0.13
N GLU A 258 -14.99 1.77 -0.46
CA GLU A 258 -15.62 3.06 -0.79
C GLU A 258 -16.58 2.97 -1.98
N ASN A 259 -16.26 2.17 -2.99
CA ASN A 259 -16.93 2.22 -4.30
C ASN A 259 -17.62 0.91 -4.68
N GLY A 260 -17.22 -0.19 -4.09
CA GLY A 260 -17.67 -1.52 -4.45
C GLY A 260 -18.94 -1.99 -3.74
N THR A 261 -19.31 -3.21 -4.08
CA THR A 261 -20.38 -3.95 -3.39
C THR A 261 -19.80 -5.28 -2.89
N GLU A 262 -19.80 -5.46 -1.58
CA GLU A 262 -19.31 -6.69 -0.97
C GLU A 262 -20.17 -7.90 -1.39
N MET A 263 -19.52 -8.94 -1.90
CA MET A 263 -20.16 -10.23 -2.23
C MET A 263 -20.31 -11.05 -0.95
N ASN A 264 -21.56 -11.51 -0.66
CA ASN A 264 -21.89 -12.35 0.50
C ASN A 264 -21.71 -13.84 0.18
#